data_14b97ee8aca8cd92c5c76cfdb789e7bb
#
_entry.id   14b97ee8aca8cd92c5c76cfdb789e7bb
#
_cell.length_a   1.000
_cell.length_b   1.000
_cell.length_c   1.000
_cell.angle_alpha   90.00
_cell.angle_beta   90.00
_cell.angle_gamma   90.00
#
_symmetry.space_group_name_H-M   'P 1'
#
loop_
_entity.id
_entity.type
_entity.pdbx_description
1 polymer ?
#
loop_
_entity_poly.entity_id
_entity_poly.type
_entity_poly.pdbx_seq_one_letter_code
_entity_poly.pdbx_strand_id
1 'polypeptide(L)'
;MTIRKRDKTLQKFDEKKITSAIRRAFKSVHVRYSTKATKDVCNIIYSKGVDEISVEEVQDIIENYLLNTPEYVNVGRSFAIYREDRRRQREDCERKIEFIERYKASDNTANATIDDNSNVGNKNVGILNTEIHKQDNVVVSRNMMIHQLHKLFPDFDSKQYIRDLEDHIIYKHDESSFCGPIAPYCVSLTMYPFLLNGLKELGGLSTRPKNLDSYCGMFPNLIFLVAAQFAGAVATSEFLLYFDYFARKEWGDDYYLHSDRPSRSEFCSTNKTILGQIHQYFQGVVHSINQPAGSRGLQSAFTNFSYFDKPFFEGMFGDFFFPDGTQPKWESLSWLQKTFMKWFNEERTKCMLTFPVESFALVHKDGEFIDKDSAEFVAEEYARGHSFFTYISDTVDSLSSCCRLRNSVTTKEFSFTNGNLGVQTGSKSVITINLNRLVQDAVREGNDDISRDEAIELYLNDRENVEKRITSNLVSVLERIYKYHIAYNESLWGIYEAGLLPVYTAGFIHLDKQYLTIGLNGLNQAAEFLGIDCTDNEEYKHICQLIFRTVKEQNQAHNGKFNGHVITFNTEQVPAESLAAKNYNWDKEAGYWVPEDTNLYASYIFKPNDDRLSILDKIR
;
A
#
# COMPACT_ATOMS: atom_id res chain seq x y z
N MET A 1 -35.89 -34.92 28.42
CA MET A 1 -34.64 -34.57 27.72
C MET A 1 -34.66 -33.10 27.36
N THR A 2 -33.58 -32.42 27.57
CA THR A 2 -33.31 -31.00 27.24
C THR A 2 -32.20 -30.88 26.24
N ILE A 3 -32.19 -29.81 25.45
CA ILE A 3 -31.08 -29.47 24.56
C ILE A 3 -30.33 -28.31 25.16
N ARG A 4 -29.00 -28.45 25.27
CA ARG A 4 -28.07 -27.38 25.55
C ARG A 4 -27.72 -26.68 24.23
N LYS A 5 -28.14 -25.42 24.12
CA LYS A 5 -27.80 -24.59 23.00
C LYS A 5 -26.32 -24.13 23.06
N ARG A 6 -25.84 -23.53 21.95
CA ARG A 6 -24.48 -22.97 21.86
C ARG A 6 -24.21 -21.86 22.86
N ASP A 7 -25.23 -21.05 23.18
CA ASP A 7 -25.20 -20.00 24.20
C ASP A 7 -25.32 -20.55 25.63
N LYS A 8 -25.16 -21.88 25.80
CA LYS A 8 -25.31 -22.63 27.06
C LYS A 8 -26.71 -22.63 27.67
N THR A 9 -27.70 -22.01 27.04
CA THR A 9 -29.09 -22.07 27.53
C THR A 9 -29.70 -23.45 27.30
N LEU A 10 -30.58 -23.85 28.22
CA LEU A 10 -31.30 -25.12 28.15
C LEU A 10 -32.70 -24.91 27.58
N GLN A 11 -33.09 -25.75 26.64
CA GLN A 11 -34.41 -25.74 26.05
C GLN A 11 -34.96 -27.16 25.98
N LYS A 12 -36.26 -27.34 26.19
CA LYS A 12 -36.92 -28.62 25.99
C LYS A 12 -36.69 -29.14 24.57
N PHE A 13 -36.39 -30.42 24.43
CA PHE A 13 -36.23 -31.09 23.14
C PHE A 13 -37.55 -30.97 22.32
N ASP A 14 -37.39 -30.58 21.05
CA ASP A 14 -38.53 -30.38 20.13
C ASP A 14 -38.23 -31.07 18.79
N GLU A 15 -38.89 -32.22 18.54
CA GLU A 15 -38.75 -33.00 17.30
C GLU A 15 -39.11 -32.19 16.04
N LYS A 16 -39.96 -31.14 16.17
CA LYS A 16 -40.33 -30.31 15.01
C LYS A 16 -39.10 -29.57 14.46
N LYS A 17 -38.12 -29.23 15.30
CA LYS A 17 -36.89 -28.60 14.87
C LYS A 17 -36.01 -29.58 14.07
N ILE A 18 -35.94 -30.84 14.53
CA ILE A 18 -35.25 -31.92 13.80
C ILE A 18 -35.91 -32.17 12.44
N THR A 19 -37.26 -32.29 12.46
CA THR A 19 -38.07 -32.44 11.24
C THR A 19 -37.77 -31.30 10.25
N SER A 20 -37.76 -30.07 10.73
CA SER A 20 -37.50 -28.89 9.88
C SER A 20 -36.10 -28.90 9.29
N ALA A 21 -35.07 -29.27 10.06
CA ALA A 21 -33.68 -29.34 9.61
C ALA A 21 -33.50 -30.41 8.52
N ILE A 22 -33.99 -31.62 8.75
CA ILE A 22 -33.92 -32.73 7.78
C ILE A 22 -34.74 -32.39 6.51
N ARG A 23 -35.95 -31.84 6.65
CA ARG A 23 -36.77 -31.45 5.49
C ARG A 23 -36.08 -30.42 4.61
N ARG A 24 -35.38 -29.44 5.17
CA ARG A 24 -34.60 -28.46 4.41
C ARG A 24 -33.47 -29.12 3.63
N ALA A 25 -32.78 -30.09 4.22
CA ALA A 25 -31.72 -30.83 3.55
C ALA A 25 -32.26 -31.67 2.36
N PHE A 26 -33.42 -32.31 2.51
CA PHE A 26 -34.07 -33.01 1.40
C PHE A 26 -34.49 -32.03 0.28
N LYS A 27 -35.04 -30.87 0.67
CA LYS A 27 -35.44 -29.84 -0.29
C LYS A 27 -34.27 -29.27 -1.09
N SER A 28 -33.11 -29.10 -0.48
CA SER A 28 -31.93 -28.50 -1.13
C SER A 28 -31.36 -29.37 -2.25
N VAL A 29 -31.58 -30.66 -2.21
CA VAL A 29 -31.16 -31.62 -3.26
C VAL A 29 -32.34 -32.10 -4.15
N HIS A 30 -33.49 -31.42 -4.05
CA HIS A 30 -34.71 -31.73 -4.82
C HIS A 30 -35.24 -33.17 -4.64
N VAL A 31 -34.98 -33.78 -3.50
CA VAL A 31 -35.46 -35.13 -3.16
C VAL A 31 -36.70 -35.03 -2.29
N ARG A 32 -37.66 -35.96 -2.53
CA ARG A 32 -38.88 -36.00 -1.69
C ARG A 32 -38.56 -36.35 -0.25
N TYR A 33 -39.02 -35.51 0.67
CA TYR A 33 -38.79 -35.69 2.10
C TYR A 33 -39.29 -37.04 2.61
N SER A 34 -38.47 -37.72 3.40
CA SER A 34 -38.76 -38.97 4.07
C SER A 34 -39.09 -38.76 5.54
N THR A 35 -40.31 -39.08 5.95
CA THR A 35 -40.73 -39.04 7.38
C THR A 35 -40.03 -40.15 8.18
N LYS A 36 -39.58 -41.24 7.55
CA LYS A 36 -38.79 -42.31 8.16
C LYS A 36 -37.45 -41.77 8.64
N ALA A 37 -36.76 -40.95 7.82
CA ALA A 37 -35.48 -40.38 8.22
C ALA A 37 -35.55 -39.56 9.52
N THR A 38 -36.62 -38.77 9.70
CA THR A 38 -36.81 -38.04 10.95
C THR A 38 -37.11 -38.95 12.15
N LYS A 39 -37.96 -39.96 11.98
CA LYS A 39 -38.28 -40.93 13.04
C LYS A 39 -37.03 -41.70 13.50
N ASP A 40 -36.24 -42.16 12.55
CA ASP A 40 -35.04 -42.93 12.85
C ASP A 40 -34.01 -42.05 13.61
N VAL A 41 -33.80 -40.83 13.17
CA VAL A 41 -32.92 -39.87 13.87
C VAL A 41 -33.42 -39.60 15.31
N CYS A 42 -34.74 -39.32 15.48
CA CYS A 42 -35.30 -39.11 16.82
C CYS A 42 -35.15 -40.35 17.69
N ASN A 43 -35.33 -41.55 17.16
CA ASN A 43 -35.12 -42.81 17.88
C ASN A 43 -33.68 -42.95 18.33
N ILE A 44 -32.70 -42.63 17.47
CA ILE A 44 -31.29 -42.65 17.84
C ILE A 44 -31.01 -41.67 18.98
N ILE A 45 -31.56 -40.45 18.92
CA ILE A 45 -31.41 -39.45 19.97
C ILE A 45 -32.00 -39.97 21.31
N TYR A 46 -33.21 -40.53 21.28
CA TYR A 46 -33.83 -41.07 22.46
C TYR A 46 -33.14 -42.30 23.03
N SER A 47 -32.55 -43.16 22.17
CA SER A 47 -31.83 -44.35 22.60
C SER A 47 -30.54 -44.05 23.38
N LYS A 48 -30.02 -42.83 23.33
CA LYS A 48 -28.88 -42.40 24.15
C LYS A 48 -29.20 -42.36 25.64
N GLY A 49 -30.47 -42.27 26.02
CA GLY A 49 -30.90 -42.32 27.42
C GLY A 49 -30.39 -41.20 28.32
N VAL A 50 -30.04 -40.05 27.74
CA VAL A 50 -29.49 -38.88 28.47
C VAL A 50 -30.57 -37.84 28.74
N ASP A 51 -30.50 -37.16 29.88
CA ASP A 51 -31.42 -36.09 30.25
C ASP A 51 -31.11 -34.78 29.49
N GLU A 52 -29.87 -34.59 29.09
CA GLU A 52 -29.38 -33.45 28.37
C GLU A 52 -28.51 -33.86 27.17
N ILE A 53 -28.70 -33.22 26.01
CA ILE A 53 -27.89 -33.40 24.82
C ILE A 53 -27.56 -32.02 24.18
N SER A 54 -26.36 -31.86 23.62
CA SER A 54 -25.99 -30.63 22.95
C SER A 54 -26.58 -30.51 21.53
N VAL A 55 -26.72 -29.27 21.04
CA VAL A 55 -27.13 -29.05 19.63
C VAL A 55 -26.16 -29.66 18.65
N GLU A 56 -24.84 -29.65 18.97
CA GLU A 56 -23.81 -30.23 18.10
C GLU A 56 -23.97 -31.75 18.01
N GLU A 57 -24.13 -32.43 19.12
CA GLU A 57 -24.35 -33.88 19.12
C GLU A 57 -25.62 -34.27 18.35
N VAL A 58 -26.67 -33.49 18.45
CA VAL A 58 -27.90 -33.69 17.63
C VAL A 58 -27.58 -33.55 16.15
N GLN A 59 -26.80 -32.54 15.77
CA GLN A 59 -26.41 -32.36 14.38
C GLN A 59 -25.48 -33.46 13.87
N ASP A 60 -24.56 -33.96 14.71
CA ASP A 60 -23.71 -35.10 14.38
C ASP A 60 -24.53 -36.36 14.13
N ILE A 61 -25.56 -36.61 14.93
CA ILE A 61 -26.47 -37.74 14.75
C ILE A 61 -27.22 -37.63 13.41
N ILE A 62 -27.75 -36.44 13.08
CA ILE A 62 -28.45 -36.22 11.81
C ILE A 62 -27.50 -36.46 10.63
N GLU A 63 -26.33 -35.86 10.68
CA GLU A 63 -25.32 -35.95 9.63
C GLU A 63 -24.87 -37.40 9.41
N ASN A 64 -24.48 -38.09 10.48
CA ASN A 64 -24.03 -39.49 10.43
C ASN A 64 -25.15 -40.42 9.91
N TYR A 65 -26.39 -40.24 10.36
CA TYR A 65 -27.51 -41.03 9.86
C TYR A 65 -27.72 -40.84 8.37
N LEU A 66 -27.74 -39.59 7.88
CA LEU A 66 -27.97 -39.27 6.48
C LEU A 66 -26.81 -39.74 5.60
N LEU A 67 -25.55 -39.59 6.03
CA LEU A 67 -24.38 -40.04 5.27
C LEU A 67 -24.23 -41.56 5.20
N ASN A 68 -24.63 -42.27 6.28
CA ASN A 68 -24.54 -43.73 6.32
C ASN A 68 -25.76 -44.48 5.75
N THR A 69 -26.80 -43.74 5.34
CA THR A 69 -27.96 -44.33 4.66
C THR A 69 -27.83 -44.18 3.14
N PRO A 70 -27.62 -45.23 2.37
CA PRO A 70 -27.32 -45.15 0.94
C PRO A 70 -28.29 -44.29 0.13
N GLU A 71 -29.59 -44.32 0.48
CA GLU A 71 -30.66 -43.53 -0.18
C GLU A 71 -30.56 -42.02 0.15
N TYR A 72 -29.84 -41.63 1.23
CA TYR A 72 -29.79 -40.26 1.72
C TYR A 72 -28.41 -39.63 1.68
N VAL A 73 -27.38 -40.28 1.10
CA VAL A 73 -26.00 -39.78 1.07
C VAL A 73 -25.90 -38.37 0.49
N ASN A 74 -26.60 -38.07 -0.60
CA ASN A 74 -26.60 -36.73 -1.20
C ASN A 74 -27.29 -35.69 -0.28
N VAL A 75 -28.33 -36.10 0.45
CA VAL A 75 -28.98 -35.24 1.46
C VAL A 75 -28.02 -34.96 2.62
N GLY A 76 -27.30 -36.00 3.09
CA GLY A 76 -26.28 -35.91 4.13
C GLY A 76 -25.14 -34.95 3.74
N ARG A 77 -24.63 -35.06 2.51
CA ARG A 77 -23.62 -34.14 1.98
C ARG A 77 -24.11 -32.69 1.96
N SER A 78 -25.34 -32.45 1.51
CA SER A 78 -25.92 -31.10 1.53
C SER A 78 -26.12 -30.58 2.96
N PHE A 79 -26.52 -31.45 3.90
CA PHE A 79 -26.64 -31.08 5.30
C PHE A 79 -25.29 -30.71 5.93
N ALA A 80 -24.24 -31.47 5.65
CA ALA A 80 -22.89 -31.20 6.12
C ALA A 80 -22.34 -29.87 5.58
N ILE A 81 -22.51 -29.61 4.28
CA ILE A 81 -22.13 -28.33 3.65
C ILE A 81 -22.87 -27.15 4.32
N TYR A 82 -24.18 -27.26 4.47
CA TYR A 82 -24.97 -26.20 5.11
C TYR A 82 -24.54 -25.96 6.58
N ARG A 83 -24.24 -27.03 7.31
CA ARG A 83 -23.76 -26.96 8.69
C ARG A 83 -22.41 -26.23 8.77
N GLU A 84 -21.50 -26.56 7.86
CA GLU A 84 -20.18 -25.92 7.77
C GLU A 84 -20.30 -24.43 7.40
N ASP A 85 -21.13 -24.09 6.42
CA ASP A 85 -21.37 -22.68 6.04
C ASP A 85 -21.91 -21.87 7.23
N ARG A 86 -22.82 -22.49 8.00
CA ARG A 86 -23.36 -21.85 9.21
C ARG A 86 -22.34 -21.72 10.33
N ARG A 87 -21.41 -22.66 10.44
CA ARG A 87 -20.30 -22.57 11.38
C ARG A 87 -19.39 -21.41 11.02
N ARG A 88 -18.98 -21.32 9.75
CA ARG A 88 -18.15 -20.21 9.23
C ARG A 88 -18.80 -18.85 9.42
N GLN A 89 -20.09 -18.72 9.14
CA GLN A 89 -20.83 -17.47 9.37
C GLN A 89 -20.82 -17.05 10.85
N ARG A 90 -20.94 -17.97 11.77
CA ARG A 90 -20.89 -17.66 13.20
C ARG A 90 -19.48 -17.23 13.62
N GLU A 91 -18.47 -17.96 13.23
CA GLU A 91 -17.06 -17.65 13.54
C GLU A 91 -16.67 -16.27 12.99
N ASP A 92 -17.13 -15.94 11.80
CA ASP A 92 -16.92 -14.61 11.24
C ASP A 92 -17.64 -13.53 12.06
N CYS A 93 -18.87 -13.79 12.47
CA CYS A 93 -19.63 -12.86 13.31
C CYS A 93 -18.99 -12.70 14.71
N GLU A 94 -18.55 -13.80 15.33
CA GLU A 94 -17.88 -13.79 16.65
C GLU A 94 -16.55 -13.00 16.58
N ARG A 95 -15.76 -13.22 15.52
CA ARG A 95 -14.53 -12.47 15.27
C ARG A 95 -14.79 -10.96 15.13
N LYS A 96 -15.84 -10.57 14.40
CA LYS A 96 -16.24 -9.16 14.25
C LYS A 96 -16.70 -8.56 15.58
N ILE A 97 -17.46 -9.29 16.38
CA ILE A 97 -17.90 -8.83 17.70
C ILE A 97 -16.68 -8.65 18.62
N GLU A 98 -15.77 -9.62 18.64
CA GLU A 98 -14.53 -9.53 19.44
C GLU A 98 -13.68 -8.32 19.01
N PHE A 99 -13.57 -8.08 17.71
CA PHE A 99 -12.89 -6.90 17.17
C PHE A 99 -13.55 -5.61 17.66
N ILE A 100 -14.90 -5.52 17.61
CA ILE A 100 -15.64 -4.34 18.08
C ILE A 100 -15.36 -4.09 19.57
N GLU A 101 -15.37 -5.14 20.40
CA GLU A 101 -15.13 -4.99 21.84
C GLU A 101 -13.68 -4.56 22.13
N ARG A 102 -12.69 -5.09 21.40
CA ARG A 102 -11.30 -4.62 21.49
C ARG A 102 -11.16 -3.16 21.05
N TYR A 103 -11.80 -2.78 19.95
CA TYR A 103 -11.80 -1.41 19.44
C TYR A 103 -12.41 -0.43 20.44
N LYS A 104 -13.52 -0.80 21.10
CA LYS A 104 -14.14 -0.01 22.17
C LYS A 104 -13.22 0.19 23.37
N ALA A 105 -12.49 -0.84 23.74
CA ALA A 105 -11.59 -0.82 24.89
C ALA A 105 -10.25 -0.13 24.62
N SER A 106 -9.85 0.06 23.35
CA SER A 106 -8.57 0.67 23.01
C SER A 106 -8.58 2.19 23.25
N ASP A 107 -7.39 2.77 23.50
CA ASP A 107 -7.23 4.20 23.74
C ASP A 107 -7.57 5.03 22.49
N ASN A 108 -8.11 6.23 22.69
CA ASN A 108 -8.49 7.15 21.60
C ASN A 108 -7.31 7.69 20.80
N THR A 109 -6.09 7.62 21.34
CA THR A 109 -4.88 8.13 20.69
C THR A 109 -4.15 7.07 19.88
N ALA A 110 -4.51 5.79 20.03
CA ALA A 110 -3.70 4.74 19.50
C ALA A 110 -4.32 4.10 18.26
N ASN A 111 -4.00 4.63 17.14
CA ASN A 111 -4.13 3.93 15.87
C ASN A 111 -3.27 2.65 15.84
N ALA A 112 -2.18 2.63 16.59
CA ALA A 112 -1.16 1.59 16.58
C ALA A 112 -1.57 0.26 17.21
N THR A 113 -2.63 0.19 18.04
CA THR A 113 -3.01 -1.04 18.74
C THR A 113 -4.02 -1.91 18.00
N ILE A 114 -4.79 -1.33 17.07
CA ILE A 114 -5.84 -2.03 16.34
C ILE A 114 -5.66 -1.88 14.83
N ASP A 115 -5.34 -0.68 14.39
CA ASP A 115 -5.03 -0.37 13.02
C ASP A 115 -3.73 0.43 12.97
N ASP A 116 -2.77 -0.04 12.21
CA ASP A 116 -1.48 0.64 12.00
C ASP A 116 -1.59 1.89 11.12
N ASN A 117 -2.77 2.43 10.94
CA ASN A 117 -2.99 3.54 10.05
C ASN A 117 -2.86 4.88 10.79
N SER A 118 -1.70 5.50 10.69
CA SER A 118 -1.41 6.83 11.24
C SER A 118 -2.24 7.98 10.64
N ASN A 119 -3.01 7.73 9.57
CA ASN A 119 -3.83 8.74 8.89
C ASN A 119 -5.21 8.92 9.51
N VAL A 120 -5.52 8.21 10.59
CA VAL A 120 -6.79 8.30 11.32
C VAL A 120 -6.61 9.17 12.57
N GLY A 121 -7.29 10.32 12.61
CA GLY A 121 -7.11 11.28 13.70
C GLY A 121 -7.86 10.97 15.00
N ASN A 122 -9.07 10.40 14.93
CA ASN A 122 -9.94 10.18 16.09
C ASN A 122 -10.82 8.95 15.91
N LYS A 123 -11.11 8.25 17.01
CA LYS A 123 -12.11 7.18 17.04
C LYS A 123 -13.53 7.72 16.81
N ASN A 124 -14.26 7.07 15.91
CA ASN A 124 -15.69 7.26 15.74
C ASN A 124 -16.35 6.04 15.10
N VAL A 125 -17.67 6.02 15.05
CA VAL A 125 -18.44 4.88 14.49
C VAL A 125 -18.13 4.66 12.99
N GLY A 126 -17.87 5.73 12.22
CA GLY A 126 -17.53 5.61 10.81
C GLY A 126 -16.18 4.91 10.61
N ILE A 127 -15.18 5.25 11.42
CA ILE A 127 -13.87 4.60 11.41
C ILE A 127 -13.99 3.13 11.83
N LEU A 128 -14.74 2.84 12.91
CA LEU A 128 -14.99 1.45 13.30
C LEU A 128 -15.58 0.62 12.15
N ASN A 129 -16.57 1.18 11.44
CA ASN A 129 -17.18 0.49 10.30
C ASN A 129 -16.16 0.27 9.16
N THR A 130 -15.29 1.26 8.91
CA THR A 130 -14.20 1.15 7.94
C THR A 130 -13.23 0.03 8.34
N GLU A 131 -12.84 -0.05 9.60
CA GLU A 131 -11.91 -1.08 10.09
C GLU A 131 -12.49 -2.50 9.98
N ILE A 132 -13.77 -2.67 10.24
CA ILE A 132 -14.47 -3.95 10.01
C ILE A 132 -14.41 -4.31 8.52
N HIS A 133 -14.71 -3.36 7.63
CA HIS A 133 -14.69 -3.57 6.19
C HIS A 133 -13.30 -3.92 5.65
N LYS A 134 -12.26 -3.28 6.17
CA LYS A 134 -10.88 -3.61 5.82
C LYS A 134 -10.52 -5.07 6.08
N GLN A 135 -10.98 -5.64 7.20
CA GLN A 135 -10.75 -7.06 7.49
C GLN A 135 -11.43 -7.99 6.48
N ASP A 136 -12.65 -7.64 6.07
CA ASP A 136 -13.33 -8.38 5.02
C ASP A 136 -12.57 -8.29 3.68
N ASN A 137 -12.02 -7.12 3.35
CA ASN A 137 -11.21 -6.93 2.14
C ASN A 137 -9.97 -7.83 2.13
N VAL A 138 -9.26 -8.00 3.25
CA VAL A 138 -8.11 -8.91 3.34
C VAL A 138 -8.52 -10.35 2.98
N VAL A 139 -9.61 -10.84 3.58
CA VAL A 139 -10.10 -12.20 3.32
C VAL A 139 -10.47 -12.38 1.84
N VAL A 140 -11.18 -11.40 1.26
CA VAL A 140 -11.58 -11.42 -0.15
C VAL A 140 -10.35 -11.35 -1.07
N SER A 141 -9.40 -10.44 -0.78
CA SER A 141 -8.15 -10.28 -1.54
C SER A 141 -7.38 -11.59 -1.60
N ARG A 142 -7.14 -12.23 -0.46
CA ARG A 142 -6.41 -13.50 -0.37
C ARG A 142 -7.08 -14.62 -1.15
N ASN A 143 -8.40 -14.73 -1.06
CA ASN A 143 -9.15 -15.73 -1.82
C ASN A 143 -9.11 -15.45 -3.34
N MET A 144 -9.21 -14.18 -3.75
CA MET A 144 -9.06 -13.79 -5.16
C MET A 144 -7.67 -14.13 -5.68
N MET A 145 -6.62 -13.88 -4.88
CA MET A 145 -5.24 -14.22 -5.24
C MET A 145 -5.05 -15.73 -5.41
N ILE A 146 -5.55 -16.55 -4.47
CA ILE A 146 -5.50 -18.01 -4.59
C ILE A 146 -6.21 -18.48 -5.87
N HIS A 147 -7.40 -17.95 -6.15
CA HIS A 147 -8.16 -18.30 -7.35
C HIS A 147 -7.41 -17.92 -8.63
N GLN A 148 -6.85 -16.72 -8.68
CA GLN A 148 -6.13 -16.24 -9.86
C GLN A 148 -4.81 -16.98 -10.07
N LEU A 149 -4.07 -17.27 -9.00
CA LEU A 149 -2.86 -18.10 -9.06
C LEU A 149 -3.16 -19.51 -9.60
N HIS A 150 -4.20 -20.15 -9.09
CA HIS A 150 -4.62 -21.47 -9.59
C HIS A 150 -5.00 -21.44 -11.07
N LYS A 151 -5.68 -20.36 -11.51
CA LYS A 151 -6.08 -20.18 -12.91
C LYS A 151 -4.88 -19.98 -13.85
N LEU A 152 -3.90 -19.16 -13.43
CA LEU A 152 -2.76 -18.79 -14.27
C LEU A 152 -1.61 -19.79 -14.21
N PHE A 153 -1.44 -20.44 -13.08
CA PHE A 153 -0.34 -21.35 -12.78
C PHE A 153 -0.89 -22.66 -12.17
N PRO A 154 -1.53 -23.55 -12.96
CA PRO A 154 -2.20 -24.75 -12.44
C PRO A 154 -1.28 -25.71 -11.66
N ASP A 155 0.01 -25.76 -12.05
CA ASP A 155 1.02 -26.62 -11.42
C ASP A 155 1.64 -26.00 -10.15
N PHE A 156 1.30 -24.74 -9.85
CA PHE A 156 1.78 -24.03 -8.67
C PHE A 156 0.80 -24.20 -7.50
N ASP A 157 1.31 -24.50 -6.32
CA ASP A 157 0.47 -24.51 -5.11
C ASP A 157 0.03 -23.11 -4.74
N SER A 158 -1.15 -22.72 -5.17
CA SER A 158 -1.71 -21.37 -4.96
C SER A 158 -1.84 -20.97 -3.48
N LYS A 159 -1.88 -21.96 -2.54
CA LYS A 159 -1.91 -21.71 -1.10
C LYS A 159 -0.54 -21.29 -0.54
N GLN A 160 0.53 -21.46 -1.31
CA GLN A 160 1.86 -20.99 -0.91
C GLN A 160 1.88 -19.48 -0.66
N TYR A 161 1.05 -18.71 -1.35
CA TYR A 161 0.87 -17.28 -1.09
C TYR A 161 0.49 -16.98 0.36
N ILE A 162 -0.46 -17.75 0.90
CA ILE A 162 -0.90 -17.56 2.29
C ILE A 162 0.19 -18.00 3.27
N ARG A 163 0.87 -19.12 3.02
CA ARG A 163 1.98 -19.58 3.88
C ARG A 163 3.11 -18.54 3.91
N ASP A 164 3.54 -18.02 2.77
CA ASP A 164 4.59 -17.01 2.72
C ASP A 164 4.23 -15.74 3.51
N LEU A 165 2.94 -15.35 3.57
CA LEU A 165 2.44 -14.25 4.40
C LEU A 165 2.37 -14.61 5.89
N GLU A 166 1.88 -15.80 6.24
CA GLU A 166 1.74 -16.28 7.62
C GLU A 166 3.10 -16.61 8.25
N ASP A 167 4.02 -17.13 7.46
CA ASP A 167 5.42 -17.37 7.85
C ASP A 167 6.24 -16.08 7.86
N HIS A 168 5.65 -14.93 7.53
CA HIS A 168 6.29 -13.61 7.51
C HIS A 168 7.59 -13.53 6.66
N ILE A 169 7.71 -14.37 5.65
CA ILE A 169 8.78 -14.31 4.66
C ILE A 169 8.56 -13.10 3.75
N ILE A 170 7.30 -12.84 3.44
CA ILE A 170 6.85 -11.69 2.67
C ILE A 170 5.77 -10.90 3.40
N TYR A 171 5.67 -9.62 3.06
CA TYR A 171 4.59 -8.73 3.49
C TYR A 171 3.97 -8.04 2.30
N LYS A 172 2.65 -8.17 2.13
CA LYS A 172 1.88 -7.44 1.11
C LYS A 172 1.39 -6.13 1.71
N HIS A 173 1.87 -5.00 1.14
CA HIS A 173 1.47 -3.68 1.61
C HIS A 173 0.01 -3.38 1.30
N ASP A 174 -0.64 -2.70 2.24
CA ASP A 174 -2.02 -2.20 2.16
C ASP A 174 -3.06 -3.24 1.70
N GLU A 175 -2.85 -4.51 2.05
CA GLU A 175 -3.81 -5.59 1.80
C GLU A 175 -5.17 -5.28 2.45
N SER A 176 -5.17 -4.54 3.56
CA SER A 176 -6.36 -4.07 4.27
C SER A 176 -6.90 -2.73 3.76
N SER A 177 -6.58 -2.33 2.53
CA SER A 177 -7.03 -1.04 1.99
C SER A 177 -8.55 -0.93 1.93
N PHE A 178 -9.06 0.27 2.22
CA PHE A 178 -10.48 0.61 2.05
C PHE A 178 -10.90 0.62 0.57
N CYS A 179 -9.98 0.91 -0.35
CA CYS A 179 -10.28 1.07 -1.78
C CYS A 179 -10.77 -0.21 -2.48
N GLY A 180 -10.69 -1.35 -1.82
CA GLY A 180 -11.16 -2.64 -2.31
C GLY A 180 -10.15 -3.77 -2.11
N PRO A 181 -10.59 -5.02 -2.32
CA PRO A 181 -9.73 -6.19 -2.13
C PRO A 181 -8.59 -6.28 -3.13
N ILE A 182 -8.76 -5.72 -4.32
CA ILE A 182 -7.73 -5.54 -5.34
C ILE A 182 -7.78 -4.08 -5.78
N ALA A 183 -6.75 -3.32 -5.46
CA ALA A 183 -6.63 -1.91 -5.81
C ALA A 183 -5.17 -1.57 -6.16
N PRO A 184 -4.90 -0.69 -7.14
CA PRO A 184 -3.53 -0.25 -7.41
C PRO A 184 -2.96 0.45 -6.17
N TYR A 185 -1.63 0.28 -5.95
CA TYR A 185 -1.01 0.72 -4.70
C TYR A 185 -0.85 2.24 -4.66
N CYS A 186 0.03 2.82 -5.46
CA CYS A 186 0.23 4.26 -5.48
C CYS A 186 0.39 4.82 -6.90
N VAL A 187 0.21 6.12 -7.03
CA VAL A 187 0.20 6.80 -8.32
C VAL A 187 0.89 8.16 -8.24
N SER A 188 1.66 8.48 -9.28
CA SER A 188 2.00 9.83 -9.69
C SER A 188 1.27 10.10 -11.00
N LEU A 189 0.43 11.10 -11.00
CA LEU A 189 -0.48 11.37 -12.12
C LEU A 189 -0.13 12.66 -12.83
N THR A 190 -0.44 12.75 -14.13
CA THR A 190 -0.51 14.04 -14.80
C THR A 190 -1.85 14.70 -14.50
N MET A 191 -1.81 15.99 -14.22
CA MET A 191 -3.01 16.78 -13.95
C MET A 191 -3.61 17.41 -15.23
N TYR A 192 -3.04 17.14 -16.40
CA TYR A 192 -3.50 17.73 -17.66
C TYR A 192 -4.97 17.42 -17.99
N PRO A 193 -5.49 16.19 -17.81
CA PRO A 193 -6.90 15.90 -18.00
C PRO A 193 -7.82 16.72 -17.09
N PHE A 194 -7.36 17.05 -15.87
CA PHE A 194 -8.09 17.92 -14.95
C PHE A 194 -8.25 19.35 -15.50
N LEU A 195 -7.23 19.90 -16.16
CA LEU A 195 -7.32 21.20 -16.81
C LEU A 195 -8.26 21.21 -18.03
N LEU A 196 -8.38 20.08 -18.71
CA LEU A 196 -9.25 19.97 -19.89
C LEU A 196 -10.71 19.70 -19.51
N ASN A 197 -10.96 18.73 -18.63
CA ASN A 197 -12.27 18.12 -18.41
C ASN A 197 -12.81 18.35 -16.99
N GLY A 198 -11.99 18.84 -16.05
CA GLY A 198 -12.33 18.95 -14.65
C GLY A 198 -12.43 17.57 -13.97
N LEU A 199 -13.51 17.34 -13.22
CA LEU A 199 -13.69 16.11 -12.42
C LEU A 199 -14.75 15.15 -13.00
N LYS A 200 -15.35 15.46 -14.13
CA LYS A 200 -16.50 14.70 -14.66
C LYS A 200 -16.19 13.23 -14.92
N GLU A 201 -15.05 12.94 -15.51
CA GLU A 201 -14.65 11.58 -15.86
C GLU A 201 -14.29 10.73 -14.64
N LEU A 202 -14.06 11.38 -13.49
CA LEU A 202 -13.83 10.74 -12.20
C LEU A 202 -15.13 10.57 -11.36
N GLY A 203 -16.29 10.93 -11.92
CA GLY A 203 -17.57 10.90 -11.23
C GLY A 203 -17.92 12.18 -10.47
N GLY A 204 -17.09 13.24 -10.57
CA GLY A 204 -17.40 14.57 -10.05
C GLY A 204 -18.31 15.37 -11.00
N LEU A 205 -18.89 16.45 -10.49
CA LEU A 205 -19.79 17.31 -11.29
C LEU A 205 -19.08 18.52 -11.91
N SER A 206 -17.90 18.89 -11.40
CA SER A 206 -17.19 20.12 -11.79
C SER A 206 -16.57 20.02 -13.15
N THR A 207 -16.72 21.08 -13.93
CA THR A 207 -16.01 21.28 -15.21
C THR A 207 -14.58 21.79 -14.95
N ARG A 208 -13.80 22.02 -16.02
CA ARG A 208 -12.42 22.51 -15.91
C ARG A 208 -12.29 23.77 -15.04
N PRO A 209 -11.21 23.91 -14.26
CA PRO A 209 -10.92 25.15 -13.55
C PRO A 209 -10.65 26.30 -14.54
N LYS A 210 -11.09 27.51 -14.21
CA LYS A 210 -10.96 28.68 -15.08
C LYS A 210 -9.97 29.73 -14.55
N ASN A 211 -9.75 29.76 -13.25
CA ASN A 211 -8.90 30.70 -12.52
C ASN A 211 -8.25 30.00 -11.32
N LEU A 212 -7.37 30.70 -10.62
CA LEU A 212 -6.62 30.16 -9.49
C LEU A 212 -7.53 29.73 -8.34
N ASP A 213 -8.59 30.49 -8.05
CA ASP A 213 -9.55 30.15 -7.01
C ASP A 213 -10.26 28.82 -7.30
N SER A 214 -10.79 28.67 -8.51
CA SER A 214 -11.46 27.41 -8.90
C SER A 214 -10.47 26.23 -8.99
N TYR A 215 -9.22 26.45 -9.38
CA TYR A 215 -8.18 25.44 -9.39
C TYR A 215 -7.90 24.93 -7.97
N CYS A 216 -7.61 25.83 -7.03
CA CYS A 216 -7.33 25.49 -5.64
C CYS A 216 -8.54 24.88 -4.94
N GLY A 217 -9.76 25.38 -5.20
CA GLY A 217 -11.00 24.85 -4.62
C GLY A 217 -11.38 23.45 -5.12
N MET A 218 -11.02 23.13 -6.37
CA MET A 218 -11.31 21.82 -6.97
C MET A 218 -10.23 20.77 -6.71
N PHE A 219 -8.99 21.18 -6.49
CA PHE A 219 -7.84 20.29 -6.34
C PHE A 219 -8.01 19.28 -5.18
N PRO A 220 -8.46 19.64 -3.96
CA PRO A 220 -8.71 18.64 -2.92
C PRO A 220 -9.74 17.58 -3.33
N ASN A 221 -10.76 17.94 -4.10
CA ASN A 221 -11.74 16.99 -4.60
C ASN A 221 -11.14 16.04 -5.64
N LEU A 222 -10.22 16.53 -6.51
CA LEU A 222 -9.43 15.66 -7.38
C LEU A 222 -8.67 14.61 -6.56
N ILE A 223 -7.94 15.06 -5.53
CA ILE A 223 -7.18 14.17 -4.65
C ILE A 223 -8.10 13.12 -4.00
N PHE A 224 -9.25 13.51 -3.48
CA PHE A 224 -10.18 12.58 -2.82
C PHE A 224 -10.77 11.56 -3.80
N LEU A 225 -11.12 11.96 -5.02
CA LEU A 225 -11.64 11.05 -6.04
C LEU A 225 -10.58 10.05 -6.54
N VAL A 226 -9.34 10.51 -6.69
CA VAL A 226 -8.22 9.64 -7.06
C VAL A 226 -7.86 8.71 -5.90
N ALA A 227 -7.70 9.26 -4.69
CA ALA A 227 -7.32 8.49 -3.50
C ALA A 227 -8.34 7.41 -3.11
N ALA A 228 -9.59 7.54 -3.54
CA ALA A 228 -10.60 6.50 -3.38
C ALA A 228 -10.34 5.23 -4.23
N GLN A 229 -9.45 5.31 -5.22
CA GLN A 229 -9.13 4.20 -6.15
C GLN A 229 -7.76 3.58 -5.89
N PHE A 230 -6.92 4.18 -5.03
CA PHE A 230 -5.55 3.74 -4.74
C PHE A 230 -5.38 3.40 -3.27
N ALA A 231 -4.74 2.28 -3.00
CA ALA A 231 -4.49 1.82 -1.64
C ALA A 231 -3.51 2.74 -0.86
N GLY A 232 -2.49 3.25 -1.55
CA GLY A 232 -1.46 4.11 -0.99
C GLY A 232 -1.58 5.58 -1.40
N ALA A 233 -0.47 6.15 -1.85
CA ALA A 233 -0.31 7.58 -2.06
C ALA A 233 -0.71 8.06 -3.45
N VAL A 234 -1.11 9.34 -3.52
CA VAL A 234 -1.39 10.09 -4.75
C VAL A 234 -0.38 11.23 -4.86
N ALA A 235 0.58 11.11 -5.77
CA ALA A 235 1.54 12.16 -6.06
C ALA A 235 1.04 13.06 -7.19
N THR A 236 1.18 14.37 -7.01
CA THR A 236 0.80 15.43 -7.94
C THR A 236 1.97 16.36 -8.17
N SER A 237 2.95 15.88 -8.92
CA SER A 237 4.20 16.61 -9.19
C SER A 237 3.99 17.94 -9.91
N GLU A 238 2.85 18.11 -10.58
CA GLU A 238 2.52 19.31 -11.36
C GLU A 238 1.68 20.34 -10.60
N PHE A 239 1.39 20.14 -9.29
CA PHE A 239 0.48 21.04 -8.56
C PHE A 239 0.93 22.51 -8.63
N LEU A 240 2.19 22.78 -8.28
CA LEU A 240 2.71 24.16 -8.30
C LEU A 240 2.92 24.69 -9.73
N LEU A 241 3.18 23.81 -10.71
CA LEU A 241 3.27 24.20 -12.12
C LEU A 241 1.95 24.80 -12.62
N TYR A 242 0.82 24.15 -12.32
CA TYR A 242 -0.49 24.66 -12.70
C TYR A 242 -0.97 25.80 -11.80
N PHE A 243 -0.55 25.83 -10.55
CA PHE A 243 -0.78 26.99 -9.69
C PHE A 243 -0.11 28.24 -10.30
N ASP A 244 1.17 28.15 -10.69
CA ASP A 244 1.91 29.22 -11.35
C ASP A 244 1.23 29.66 -12.66
N TYR A 245 0.75 28.71 -13.46
CA TYR A 245 0.00 29.01 -14.69
C TYR A 245 -1.22 29.90 -14.42
N PHE A 246 -2.04 29.55 -13.44
CA PHE A 246 -3.21 30.36 -13.10
C PHE A 246 -2.84 31.68 -12.41
N ALA A 247 -1.80 31.70 -11.59
CA ALA A 247 -1.29 32.91 -10.94
C ALA A 247 -0.79 33.93 -11.97
N ARG A 248 -0.03 33.48 -12.97
CA ARG A 248 0.42 34.32 -14.09
C ARG A 248 -0.75 34.86 -14.93
N LYS A 249 -1.79 34.06 -15.14
CA LYS A 249 -3.00 34.54 -15.85
C LYS A 249 -3.78 35.58 -15.04
N GLU A 250 -3.75 35.50 -13.72
CA GLU A 250 -4.51 36.38 -12.85
C GLU A 250 -3.77 37.69 -12.56
N TRP A 251 -2.46 37.62 -12.31
CA TRP A 251 -1.68 38.77 -11.84
C TRP A 251 -0.54 39.23 -12.78
N GLY A 252 -0.35 38.53 -13.89
CA GLY A 252 0.72 38.79 -14.85
C GLY A 252 1.95 37.89 -14.63
N ASP A 253 2.79 37.81 -15.66
CA ASP A 253 3.97 36.94 -15.69
C ASP A 253 5.03 37.29 -14.64
N ASP A 254 5.01 38.53 -14.16
CA ASP A 254 5.95 39.13 -13.20
C ASP A 254 5.38 39.21 -11.76
N TYR A 255 4.28 38.53 -11.46
CA TYR A 255 3.58 38.59 -10.18
C TYR A 255 4.50 38.32 -8.97
N TYR A 256 5.47 37.46 -9.15
CA TYR A 256 6.43 37.08 -8.11
C TYR A 256 7.38 38.22 -7.72
N LEU A 257 7.69 39.14 -8.65
CA LEU A 257 8.48 40.35 -8.38
C LEU A 257 7.67 41.44 -7.65
N HIS A 258 6.36 41.32 -7.67
CA HIS A 258 5.43 42.30 -7.15
C HIS A 258 4.43 41.70 -6.17
N SER A 259 4.86 40.70 -5.41
CA SER A 259 4.01 39.92 -4.52
C SER A 259 3.41 40.72 -3.34
N ASP A 260 3.93 41.92 -3.08
CA ASP A 260 3.43 42.91 -2.11
C ASP A 260 2.25 43.75 -2.64
N ARG A 261 2.00 43.76 -3.95
CA ARG A 261 0.86 44.49 -4.54
C ARG A 261 -0.47 43.90 -4.08
N PRO A 262 -1.57 44.72 -4.08
CA PRO A 262 -2.91 44.21 -3.84
C PRO A 262 -3.28 43.11 -4.81
N SER A 263 -3.88 42.04 -4.32
CA SER A 263 -4.28 40.86 -5.10
C SER A 263 -5.57 41.04 -5.94
N ARG A 264 -6.03 42.30 -6.07
CA ARG A 264 -7.25 42.60 -6.84
C ARG A 264 -7.10 42.20 -8.30
N SER A 265 -7.95 41.34 -8.76
CA SER A 265 -8.04 40.91 -10.14
C SER A 265 -9.52 40.81 -10.54
N GLU A 266 -9.81 40.46 -11.78
CA GLU A 266 -11.15 40.15 -12.22
C GLU A 266 -11.82 39.03 -11.39
N PHE A 267 -11.01 38.12 -10.81
CA PHE A 267 -11.47 36.96 -10.07
C PHE A 267 -11.29 37.08 -8.56
N CYS A 268 -10.56 38.08 -8.06
CA CYS A 268 -10.20 38.25 -6.66
C CYS A 268 -10.43 39.68 -6.20
N SER A 269 -11.36 39.88 -5.27
CA SER A 269 -11.75 41.18 -4.72
C SER A 269 -11.23 41.45 -3.29
N THR A 270 -10.26 40.67 -2.81
CA THR A 270 -9.74 40.80 -1.46
C THR A 270 -8.80 42.01 -1.30
N ASN A 271 -8.63 42.48 -0.06
CA ASN A 271 -7.67 43.55 0.25
C ASN A 271 -6.28 43.00 0.64
N LYS A 272 -6.03 41.70 0.41
CA LYS A 272 -4.73 41.06 0.68
C LYS A 272 -3.71 41.44 -0.40
N THR A 273 -2.43 41.28 -0.09
CA THR A 273 -1.38 41.28 -1.10
C THR A 273 -1.43 40.00 -1.93
N ILE A 274 -0.76 39.96 -3.07
CA ILE A 274 -0.63 38.75 -3.89
C ILE A 274 -0.04 37.62 -3.04
N LEU A 275 1.05 37.85 -2.30
CA LEU A 275 1.64 36.86 -1.40
C LEU A 275 0.63 36.39 -0.32
N GLY A 276 -0.09 37.32 0.28
CA GLY A 276 -1.10 36.98 1.29
C GLY A 276 -2.25 36.16 0.72
N GLN A 277 -2.61 36.36 -0.54
CA GLN A 277 -3.63 35.57 -1.25
C GLN A 277 -3.09 34.18 -1.64
N ILE A 278 -1.84 34.09 -2.08
CA ILE A 278 -1.15 32.82 -2.35
C ILE A 278 -1.13 31.95 -1.08
N HIS A 279 -0.71 32.52 0.07
CA HIS A 279 -0.71 31.81 1.34
C HIS A 279 -2.12 31.33 1.75
N GLN A 280 -3.15 32.13 1.44
CA GLN A 280 -4.53 31.72 1.71
C GLN A 280 -4.96 30.52 0.86
N TYR A 281 -4.54 30.46 -0.43
CA TYR A 281 -4.80 29.31 -1.28
C TYR A 281 -4.02 28.08 -0.81
N PHE A 282 -2.75 28.24 -0.44
CA PHE A 282 -1.96 27.14 0.14
C PHE A 282 -2.63 26.57 1.39
N GLN A 283 -3.06 27.45 2.31
CA GLN A 283 -3.76 27.04 3.51
C GLN A 283 -5.05 26.28 3.19
N GLY A 284 -5.87 26.80 2.28
CA GLY A 284 -7.10 26.16 1.87
C GLY A 284 -6.89 24.75 1.31
N VAL A 285 -5.89 24.58 0.44
CA VAL A 285 -5.54 23.29 -0.15
C VAL A 285 -4.97 22.32 0.90
N VAL A 286 -3.92 22.75 1.62
CA VAL A 286 -3.19 21.88 2.55
C VAL A 286 -4.09 21.42 3.71
N HIS A 287 -4.84 22.34 4.30
CA HIS A 287 -5.77 21.98 5.38
C HIS A 287 -6.90 21.06 4.89
N SER A 288 -7.37 21.23 3.65
CA SER A 288 -8.40 20.36 3.07
C SER A 288 -7.89 18.93 2.87
N ILE A 289 -6.70 18.73 2.32
CA ILE A 289 -6.16 17.38 2.09
C ILE A 289 -5.78 16.65 3.38
N ASN A 290 -5.53 17.38 4.49
CA ASN A 290 -5.28 16.81 5.80
C ASN A 290 -6.57 16.46 6.57
N GLN A 291 -7.75 16.78 6.04
CA GLN A 291 -9.00 16.37 6.67
C GLN A 291 -9.34 14.91 6.38
N PRO A 292 -9.99 14.22 7.32
CA PRO A 292 -10.53 12.89 7.06
C PRO A 292 -11.51 12.88 5.90
N ALA A 293 -11.23 12.11 4.87
CA ALA A 293 -12.06 12.03 3.67
C ALA A 293 -13.04 10.85 3.74
N GLY A 294 -14.33 11.10 3.55
CA GLY A 294 -15.35 10.06 3.53
C GLY A 294 -15.14 9.02 2.44
N SER A 295 -14.67 9.46 1.26
CA SER A 295 -14.32 8.58 0.13
C SER A 295 -13.10 7.68 0.38
N ARG A 296 -12.37 7.89 1.48
CA ARG A 296 -11.21 7.11 1.89
C ARG A 296 -11.40 6.48 3.29
N GLY A 297 -12.62 6.22 3.69
CA GLY A 297 -12.91 5.60 4.98
C GLY A 297 -12.50 6.45 6.17
N LEU A 298 -12.69 7.76 6.08
CA LEU A 298 -12.33 8.76 7.09
C LEU A 298 -10.83 8.85 7.42
N GLN A 299 -9.99 8.52 6.44
CA GLN A 299 -8.55 8.75 6.49
C GLN A 299 -8.18 9.98 5.66
N SER A 300 -7.12 10.68 6.04
CA SER A 300 -6.54 11.73 5.20
C SER A 300 -5.95 11.14 3.92
N ALA A 301 -6.01 11.89 2.82
CA ALA A 301 -5.42 11.43 1.57
C ALA A 301 -3.90 11.58 1.60
N PHE A 302 -3.18 10.46 1.48
CA PHE A 302 -1.73 10.49 1.37
C PHE A 302 -1.32 11.15 0.05
N THR A 303 -0.87 12.39 0.12
CA THR A 303 -0.55 13.24 -1.04
C THR A 303 0.92 13.63 -1.02
N ASN A 304 1.55 13.69 -2.20
CA ASN A 304 2.93 14.16 -2.36
C ASN A 304 2.98 15.32 -3.36
N PHE A 305 3.81 16.33 -3.05
CA PHE A 305 4.20 17.41 -3.97
C PHE A 305 5.67 17.28 -4.32
N SER A 306 6.01 17.57 -5.57
CA SER A 306 7.39 17.54 -6.04
C SER A 306 7.86 18.94 -6.40
N TYR A 307 9.13 19.21 -6.12
CA TYR A 307 9.86 20.42 -6.46
C TYR A 307 11.06 20.05 -7.31
N PHE A 308 11.52 20.99 -8.12
CA PHE A 308 12.54 20.77 -9.12
C PHE A 308 13.61 21.85 -9.01
N ASP A 309 14.87 21.47 -9.28
CA ASP A 309 15.89 22.42 -9.69
C ASP A 309 15.72 22.80 -11.17
N LYS A 310 16.52 23.78 -11.63
CA LYS A 310 16.42 24.26 -13.00
C LYS A 310 16.67 23.18 -14.07
N PRO A 311 17.68 22.30 -13.95
CA PRO A 311 17.89 21.20 -14.89
C PRO A 311 16.71 20.23 -14.98
N PHE A 312 16.11 19.85 -13.84
CA PHE A 312 14.91 19.00 -13.85
C PHE A 312 13.73 19.70 -14.50
N PHE A 313 13.52 20.98 -14.17
CA PHE A 313 12.46 21.77 -14.79
C PHE A 313 12.62 21.81 -16.32
N GLU A 314 13.79 22.13 -16.83
CA GLU A 314 14.08 22.19 -18.27
C GLU A 314 13.91 20.81 -18.92
N GLY A 315 14.41 19.76 -18.28
CA GLY A 315 14.31 18.39 -18.80
C GLY A 315 12.89 17.81 -18.79
N MET A 316 12.07 18.16 -17.81
CA MET A 316 10.70 17.64 -17.70
C MET A 316 9.66 18.50 -18.39
N PHE A 317 9.83 19.81 -18.40
CA PHE A 317 8.80 20.76 -18.82
C PHE A 317 9.25 21.72 -19.95
N GLY A 318 10.48 21.58 -20.47
CA GLY A 318 10.99 22.45 -21.54
C GLY A 318 10.14 22.42 -22.82
N ASP A 319 9.60 21.26 -23.16
CA ASP A 319 8.72 21.05 -24.31
C ASP A 319 7.22 21.01 -23.95
N PHE A 320 6.88 21.36 -22.71
CA PHE A 320 5.51 21.30 -22.23
C PHE A 320 4.73 22.58 -22.58
N PHE A 321 3.47 22.42 -23.00
CA PHE A 321 2.54 23.50 -23.29
C PHE A 321 1.24 23.33 -22.48
N PHE A 322 0.79 24.42 -21.88
CA PHE A 322 -0.55 24.48 -21.30
C PHE A 322 -1.64 24.45 -22.40
N PRO A 323 -2.92 24.18 -22.05
CA PRO A 323 -4.00 24.11 -23.04
C PRO A 323 -4.19 25.36 -23.89
N ASP A 324 -3.71 26.53 -23.48
CA ASP A 324 -3.76 27.79 -24.23
C ASP A 324 -2.51 28.07 -25.08
N GLY A 325 -1.58 27.10 -25.15
CA GLY A 325 -0.34 27.19 -25.91
C GLY A 325 0.79 27.96 -25.20
N THR A 326 0.60 28.43 -23.99
CA THR A 326 1.68 29.04 -23.21
C THR A 326 2.58 27.99 -22.56
N GLN A 327 3.81 28.35 -22.21
CA GLN A 327 4.79 27.47 -21.58
C GLN A 327 5.02 27.84 -20.11
N PRO A 328 5.46 26.90 -19.28
CA PRO A 328 5.94 27.18 -17.92
C PRO A 328 7.12 28.15 -17.92
N LYS A 329 7.27 28.90 -16.83
CA LYS A 329 8.41 29.80 -16.62
C LYS A 329 9.15 29.41 -15.35
N TRP A 330 10.47 29.25 -15.48
CA TRP A 330 11.31 28.85 -14.36
C TRP A 330 11.32 29.87 -13.22
N GLU A 331 11.45 31.15 -13.58
CA GLU A 331 11.63 32.23 -12.59
C GLU A 331 10.44 32.31 -11.62
N SER A 332 9.22 32.29 -12.13
CA SER A 332 8.01 32.34 -11.32
C SER A 332 7.79 31.03 -10.56
N LEU A 333 8.01 29.87 -11.21
CA LEU A 333 7.86 28.57 -10.56
C LEU A 333 8.89 28.37 -9.45
N SER A 334 10.16 28.69 -9.67
CA SER A 334 11.22 28.59 -8.66
C SER A 334 10.90 29.43 -7.42
N TRP A 335 10.45 30.66 -7.62
CA TRP A 335 10.00 31.52 -6.52
C TRP A 335 8.81 30.90 -5.79
N LEU A 336 7.83 30.39 -6.51
CA LEU A 336 6.62 29.80 -5.93
C LEU A 336 6.92 28.54 -5.11
N GLN A 337 7.80 27.66 -5.62
CA GLN A 337 8.24 26.46 -4.88
C GLN A 337 8.91 26.83 -3.55
N LYS A 338 9.87 27.76 -3.59
CA LYS A 338 10.56 28.24 -2.40
C LYS A 338 9.59 28.92 -1.42
N THR A 339 8.60 29.66 -1.94
CA THR A 339 7.56 30.31 -1.12
C THR A 339 6.66 29.28 -0.46
N PHE A 340 6.24 28.22 -1.18
CA PHE A 340 5.43 27.14 -0.61
C PHE A 340 6.18 26.41 0.50
N MET A 341 7.42 25.98 0.26
CA MET A 341 8.20 25.23 1.25
C MET A 341 8.40 26.04 2.55
N LYS A 342 8.77 27.32 2.44
CA LYS A 342 8.91 28.21 3.62
C LYS A 342 7.59 28.34 4.38
N TRP A 343 6.51 28.63 3.67
CA TRP A 343 5.18 28.75 4.26
C TRP A 343 4.76 27.45 4.95
N PHE A 344 4.97 26.31 4.30
CA PHE A 344 4.54 25.01 4.83
C PHE A 344 5.34 24.59 6.06
N ASN A 345 6.65 24.84 6.07
CA ASN A 345 7.48 24.64 7.24
C ASN A 345 7.01 25.48 8.44
N GLU A 346 6.70 26.75 8.21
CA GLU A 346 6.13 27.63 9.23
C GLU A 346 4.74 27.17 9.71
N GLU A 347 3.88 26.71 8.79
CA GLU A 347 2.52 26.28 9.13
C GLU A 347 2.53 24.99 9.98
N ARG A 348 3.47 24.08 9.72
CA ARG A 348 3.70 22.87 10.53
C ARG A 348 4.08 23.16 11.99
N THR A 349 4.63 24.32 12.30
CA THR A 349 4.89 24.71 13.70
C THR A 349 3.60 25.06 14.45
N LYS A 350 2.53 25.39 13.74
CA LYS A 350 1.25 25.83 14.32
C LYS A 350 0.26 24.67 14.50
N CYS A 351 0.31 23.68 13.59
CA CYS A 351 -0.57 22.53 13.63
C CYS A 351 0.10 21.31 12.96
N MET A 352 -0.33 20.11 13.36
CA MET A 352 0.18 18.87 12.76
C MET A 352 -0.39 18.70 11.36
N LEU A 353 0.44 18.93 10.34
CA LEU A 353 0.13 18.72 8.93
C LEU A 353 1.04 17.62 8.38
N THR A 354 0.46 16.44 8.17
CA THR A 354 1.20 15.29 7.65
C THR A 354 1.42 15.40 6.13
N PHE A 355 0.46 15.99 5.43
CA PHE A 355 0.46 16.10 3.97
C PHE A 355 0.44 17.55 3.49
N PRO A 356 1.01 17.82 2.30
CA PRO A 356 1.69 16.86 1.41
C PRO A 356 3.03 16.39 1.98
N VAL A 357 3.41 15.15 1.66
CA VAL A 357 4.82 14.75 1.71
C VAL A 357 5.54 15.49 0.58
N GLU A 358 6.71 16.01 0.84
CA GLU A 358 7.45 16.84 -0.10
C GLU A 358 8.68 16.10 -0.63
N SER A 359 8.96 16.25 -1.92
CA SER A 359 10.16 15.69 -2.57
C SER A 359 10.82 16.75 -3.43
N PHE A 360 12.10 17.05 -3.20
CA PHE A 360 12.88 17.99 -4.01
C PHE A 360 13.89 17.24 -4.87
N ALA A 361 13.80 17.41 -6.19
CA ALA A 361 14.70 16.79 -7.16
C ALA A 361 15.86 17.72 -7.51
N LEU A 362 17.09 17.23 -7.36
CA LEU A 362 18.34 17.95 -7.62
C LEU A 362 19.24 17.14 -8.56
N VAL A 363 19.83 17.82 -9.54
CA VAL A 363 20.89 17.24 -10.40
C VAL A 363 22.25 17.47 -9.80
N HIS A 364 22.94 16.36 -9.54
CA HIS A 364 24.33 16.34 -9.08
C HIS A 364 25.18 15.59 -10.10
N LYS A 365 26.19 16.25 -10.64
CA LYS A 365 27.06 15.68 -11.67
C LYS A 365 28.50 16.11 -11.44
N ASP A 366 29.44 15.18 -11.67
CA ASP A 366 30.88 15.42 -11.56
C ASP A 366 31.30 16.02 -10.19
N GLY A 367 30.62 15.63 -9.11
CA GLY A 367 30.92 16.06 -7.75
C GLY A 367 30.26 17.39 -7.32
N GLU A 368 29.44 18.01 -8.18
CA GLU A 368 28.78 19.29 -7.89
C GLU A 368 27.29 19.27 -8.23
N PHE A 369 26.49 20.05 -7.47
CA PHE A 369 25.12 20.37 -7.86
C PHE A 369 25.14 21.37 -9.02
N ILE A 370 24.36 21.09 -10.05
CA ILE A 370 24.29 21.95 -11.25
C ILE A 370 23.60 23.28 -10.93
N ASP A 371 22.49 23.20 -10.18
CA ASP A 371 21.78 24.39 -9.67
C ASP A 371 22.16 24.59 -8.18
N LYS A 372 23.21 25.42 -7.97
CA LYS A 372 23.73 25.70 -6.63
C LYS A 372 22.74 26.47 -5.77
N ASP A 373 21.96 27.38 -6.37
CA ASP A 373 20.97 28.18 -5.64
C ASP A 373 19.83 27.31 -5.07
N SER A 374 19.41 26.30 -5.82
CA SER A 374 18.43 25.32 -5.35
C SER A 374 19.01 24.38 -4.30
N ALA A 375 20.26 23.96 -4.44
CA ALA A 375 20.93 23.11 -3.45
C ALA A 375 21.17 23.84 -2.12
N GLU A 376 21.62 25.11 -2.17
CA GLU A 376 21.76 25.96 -0.98
C GLU A 376 20.43 26.18 -0.28
N PHE A 377 19.38 26.46 -1.03
CA PHE A 377 18.02 26.59 -0.48
C PHE A 377 17.56 25.33 0.25
N VAL A 378 17.77 24.16 -0.35
CA VAL A 378 17.44 22.85 0.25
C VAL A 378 18.21 22.66 1.56
N ALA A 379 19.51 22.98 1.57
CA ALA A 379 20.34 22.89 2.78
C ALA A 379 19.87 23.83 3.88
N GLU A 380 19.47 25.07 3.53
CA GLU A 380 18.90 26.02 4.48
C GLU A 380 17.58 25.53 5.09
N GLU A 381 16.68 24.94 4.28
CA GLU A 381 15.41 24.42 4.81
C GLU A 381 15.62 23.21 5.73
N TYR A 382 16.60 22.32 5.44
CA TYR A 382 17.00 21.27 6.39
C TYR A 382 17.57 21.87 7.69
N ALA A 383 18.43 22.88 7.59
CA ALA A 383 18.98 23.55 8.77
C ALA A 383 17.91 24.23 9.63
N ARG A 384 16.79 24.63 9.05
CA ARG A 384 15.62 25.16 9.77
C ARG A 384 14.71 24.08 10.37
N GLY A 385 15.05 22.80 10.18
CA GLY A 385 14.27 21.66 10.68
C GLY A 385 13.09 21.26 9.78
N HIS A 386 13.04 21.73 8.52
CA HIS A 386 12.03 21.30 7.56
C HIS A 386 12.26 19.83 7.19
N SER A 387 11.20 19.01 7.23
CA SER A 387 11.25 17.58 6.90
C SER A 387 10.67 17.34 5.51
N PHE A 388 11.52 16.94 4.58
CA PHE A 388 11.15 16.55 3.20
C PHE A 388 12.18 15.56 2.64
N PHE A 389 11.90 14.96 1.48
CA PHE A 389 12.83 14.07 0.80
C PHE A 389 13.61 14.83 -0.27
N THR A 390 14.90 14.54 -0.38
CA THR A 390 15.73 15.01 -1.50
C THR A 390 16.04 13.84 -2.42
N TYR A 391 15.71 13.99 -3.67
CA TYR A 391 16.06 13.07 -4.74
C TYR A 391 17.25 13.62 -5.52
N ILE A 392 18.38 12.96 -5.44
CA ILE A 392 19.61 13.35 -6.12
C ILE A 392 19.85 12.40 -7.28
N SER A 393 20.04 12.92 -8.48
CA SER A 393 20.28 12.16 -9.70
C SER A 393 21.38 12.83 -10.54
N ASP A 394 22.12 12.04 -11.31
CA ASP A 394 23.09 12.52 -12.30
C ASP A 394 22.43 12.90 -13.63
N THR A 395 21.16 12.58 -13.80
CA THR A 395 20.37 12.86 -15.01
C THR A 395 18.96 13.37 -14.64
N VAL A 396 18.31 14.02 -15.60
CA VAL A 396 16.90 14.46 -15.49
C VAL A 396 15.91 13.41 -15.98
N ASP A 397 16.38 12.18 -16.16
CA ASP A 397 15.62 11.13 -16.82
C ASP A 397 14.65 10.40 -15.89
N SER A 398 14.67 10.71 -14.61
CA SER A 398 13.82 10.07 -13.62
C SER A 398 13.39 11.07 -12.57
N LEU A 399 12.12 10.99 -12.16
CA LEU A 399 11.55 11.74 -11.07
C LEU A 399 11.17 10.77 -9.95
N SER A 400 11.54 11.11 -8.73
CA SER A 400 11.05 10.40 -7.55
C SER A 400 9.71 10.99 -7.11
N SER A 401 8.72 10.14 -6.91
CA SER A 401 7.46 10.50 -6.24
C SER A 401 7.45 9.95 -4.80
N CYS A 402 6.33 10.08 -4.09
CA CYS A 402 6.16 9.76 -2.68
C CYS A 402 6.79 8.45 -2.20
N CYS A 403 6.83 7.42 -3.04
CA CYS A 403 7.40 6.10 -2.73
C CYS A 403 8.78 5.89 -3.33
N ARG A 404 9.51 6.96 -3.67
CA ARG A 404 10.82 6.90 -4.34
C ARG A 404 10.81 6.11 -5.66
N LEU A 405 9.65 6.02 -6.30
CA LEU A 405 9.48 5.40 -7.60
C LEU A 405 10.21 6.22 -8.66
N ARG A 406 11.14 5.59 -9.33
CA ARG A 406 11.91 6.20 -10.40
C ARG A 406 11.15 6.07 -11.71
N ASN A 407 10.87 7.18 -12.38
CA ASN A 407 10.36 7.17 -13.74
C ASN A 407 11.45 6.71 -14.72
N SER A 408 11.06 5.92 -15.71
CA SER A 408 11.96 5.55 -16.80
C SER A 408 12.02 6.65 -17.86
N VAL A 409 13.22 6.88 -18.39
CA VAL A 409 13.61 7.88 -19.40
C VAL A 409 12.77 7.90 -20.68
N THR A 410 12.15 6.78 -21.02
CA THR A 410 11.48 6.60 -22.32
C THR A 410 10.17 7.38 -22.46
N THR A 411 9.80 8.20 -21.45
CA THR A 411 8.47 8.80 -21.37
C THR A 411 8.45 10.33 -21.22
N LYS A 412 9.50 11.01 -21.70
CA LYS A 412 9.51 12.49 -21.81
C LYS A 412 8.54 13.03 -22.87
N GLU A 413 7.72 12.17 -23.43
CA GLU A 413 6.77 12.56 -24.46
C GLU A 413 5.65 13.42 -23.86
N PHE A 414 5.42 14.57 -24.48
CA PHE A 414 4.25 15.39 -24.28
C PHE A 414 3.14 14.94 -25.23
N SER A 415 1.95 14.74 -24.69
CA SER A 415 0.76 14.49 -25.49
C SER A 415 -0.26 15.61 -25.28
N PHE A 416 -0.77 16.19 -26.37
CA PHE A 416 -1.82 17.21 -26.31
C PHE A 416 -3.13 16.73 -25.67
N THR A 417 -3.31 15.43 -25.51
CA THR A 417 -4.50 14.86 -24.86
C THR A 417 -4.25 14.47 -23.40
N ASN A 418 -3.03 14.04 -23.06
CA ASN A 418 -2.68 13.46 -21.76
C ASN A 418 -1.60 14.24 -21.00
N GLY A 419 -1.13 15.37 -21.56
CA GLY A 419 -0.12 16.22 -20.91
C GLY A 419 1.28 15.61 -20.86
N ASN A 420 2.03 15.91 -19.81
CA ASN A 420 3.39 15.38 -19.62
C ASN A 420 3.35 13.94 -19.12
N LEU A 421 3.67 13.00 -20.01
CA LEU A 421 3.73 11.58 -19.67
C LEU A 421 4.92 11.22 -18.75
N GLY A 422 5.90 12.12 -18.64
CA GLY A 422 7.08 11.95 -17.80
C GLY A 422 6.79 11.95 -16.30
N VAL A 423 5.66 12.52 -15.86
CA VAL A 423 5.25 12.49 -14.44
C VAL A 423 4.43 11.26 -14.08
N GLN A 424 3.96 10.50 -15.08
CA GLN A 424 3.14 9.31 -14.86
C GLN A 424 3.99 8.14 -14.40
N THR A 425 3.85 7.74 -13.15
CA THR A 425 4.49 6.55 -12.56
C THR A 425 3.69 6.05 -11.37
N GLY A 426 4.06 4.93 -10.81
CA GLY A 426 3.43 4.38 -9.62
C GLY A 426 3.75 2.93 -9.41
N SER A 427 3.10 2.33 -8.42
CA SER A 427 3.15 0.91 -8.17
C SER A 427 1.74 0.30 -8.20
N LYS A 428 1.59 -0.81 -8.89
CA LYS A 428 0.35 -1.61 -8.87
C LYS A 428 0.23 -2.39 -7.57
N SER A 429 1.37 -2.87 -7.06
CA SER A 429 1.44 -3.76 -5.91
C SER A 429 2.84 -3.74 -5.33
N VAL A 430 2.95 -3.78 -4.00
CA VAL A 430 4.23 -3.87 -3.28
C VAL A 430 4.22 -5.11 -2.40
N ILE A 431 5.24 -5.95 -2.56
CA ILE A 431 5.51 -7.11 -1.70
C ILE A 431 6.93 -6.97 -1.18
N THR A 432 7.09 -6.89 0.14
CA THR A 432 8.40 -6.74 0.79
C THR A 432 8.89 -8.05 1.36
N ILE A 433 10.15 -8.36 1.13
CA ILE A 433 10.87 -9.54 1.64
C ILE A 433 11.48 -9.19 2.99
N ASN A 434 11.33 -10.07 3.98
CA ASN A 434 12.07 -10.03 5.23
C ASN A 434 13.45 -10.67 5.02
N LEU A 435 14.46 -9.85 4.76
CA LEU A 435 15.82 -10.31 4.46
C LEU A 435 16.49 -10.96 5.67
N ASN A 436 16.20 -10.49 6.90
CA ASN A 436 16.76 -11.08 8.11
C ASN A 436 16.37 -12.55 8.23
N ARG A 437 15.06 -12.84 8.10
CA ARG A 437 14.55 -14.21 8.14
C ARG A 437 15.10 -15.05 6.99
N LEU A 438 15.07 -14.51 5.76
CA LEU A 438 15.55 -15.20 4.56
C LEU A 438 17.01 -15.64 4.67
N VAL A 439 17.89 -14.76 5.19
CA VAL A 439 19.32 -15.09 5.38
C VAL A 439 19.51 -16.11 6.48
N GLN A 440 18.79 -15.97 7.60
CA GLN A 440 18.85 -16.95 8.69
C GLN A 440 18.39 -18.34 8.24
N ASP A 441 17.28 -18.43 7.50
CA ASP A 441 16.81 -19.71 6.95
C ASP A 441 17.84 -20.34 6.01
N ALA A 442 18.49 -19.53 5.17
CA ALA A 442 19.54 -20.02 4.27
C ALA A 442 20.78 -20.55 5.01
N VAL A 443 21.14 -19.93 6.15
CA VAL A 443 22.24 -20.40 6.99
C VAL A 443 21.86 -21.63 7.79
N ARG A 444 20.64 -21.67 8.27
CA ARG A 444 20.08 -22.76 9.09
C ARG A 444 19.78 -24.05 8.31
N GLU A 445 19.88 -24.04 7.01
CA GLU A 445 19.51 -25.18 6.15
C GLU A 445 20.06 -26.51 6.68
N GLY A 446 19.15 -27.34 7.24
CA GLY A 446 19.49 -28.62 7.87
C GLY A 446 19.92 -28.57 9.34
N ASN A 447 19.93 -27.39 9.98
CA ASN A 447 20.24 -27.23 11.41
C ASN A 447 19.47 -26.05 12.02
N ASP A 448 18.23 -26.27 12.44
CA ASP A 448 17.33 -25.23 12.95
C ASP A 448 17.82 -24.59 14.28
N ASP A 449 18.70 -25.26 15.02
CA ASP A 449 19.20 -24.85 16.34
C ASP A 449 20.54 -24.10 16.28
N ILE A 450 21.07 -23.74 15.09
CA ILE A 450 22.33 -23.03 14.96
C ILE A 450 22.29 -21.67 15.68
N SER A 451 23.23 -21.47 16.62
CA SER A 451 23.40 -20.17 17.29
C SER A 451 23.99 -19.13 16.34
N ARG A 452 23.87 -17.84 16.69
CA ARG A 452 24.48 -16.77 15.91
C ARG A 452 26.01 -16.91 15.79
N ASP A 453 26.68 -17.30 16.85
CA ASP A 453 28.13 -17.46 16.86
C ASP A 453 28.57 -18.58 15.90
N GLU A 454 27.86 -19.71 15.92
CA GLU A 454 28.08 -20.80 14.96
C GLU A 454 27.77 -20.37 13.51
N ALA A 455 26.76 -19.53 13.30
CA ALA A 455 26.43 -18.98 11.99
C ALA A 455 27.55 -18.06 11.46
N ILE A 456 28.13 -17.24 12.34
CA ILE A 456 29.28 -16.39 12.01
C ILE A 456 30.49 -17.27 11.66
N GLU A 457 30.80 -18.29 12.47
CA GLU A 457 31.90 -19.21 12.16
C GLU A 457 31.69 -19.94 10.83
N LEU A 458 30.47 -20.38 10.56
CA LEU A 458 30.13 -21.01 9.29
C LEU A 458 30.35 -20.06 8.11
N TYR A 459 29.89 -18.81 8.23
CA TYR A 459 30.07 -17.80 7.20
C TYR A 459 31.55 -17.47 6.94
N LEU A 460 32.36 -17.36 8.00
CA LEU A 460 33.77 -17.10 7.89
C LEU A 460 34.58 -18.28 7.27
N ASN A 461 34.19 -19.51 7.59
CA ASN A 461 34.88 -20.71 7.15
C ASN A 461 34.42 -21.23 5.78
N ASP A 462 33.16 -20.98 5.39
CA ASP A 462 32.55 -21.50 4.16
C ASP A 462 31.67 -20.47 3.46
N ARG A 463 32.21 -19.26 3.30
CA ARG A 463 31.53 -18.08 2.77
C ARG A 463 30.86 -18.34 1.43
N GLU A 464 31.57 -18.95 0.48
CA GLU A 464 31.08 -19.19 -0.88
C GLU A 464 29.79 -20.04 -0.87
N ASN A 465 29.76 -21.10 -0.07
CA ASN A 465 28.57 -21.96 0.03
C ASN A 465 27.42 -21.28 0.77
N VAL A 466 27.70 -20.49 1.82
CA VAL A 466 26.66 -19.72 2.52
C VAL A 466 26.04 -18.66 1.58
N GLU A 467 26.85 -17.90 0.86
CA GLU A 467 26.37 -16.91 -0.11
C GLU A 467 25.58 -17.56 -1.25
N LYS A 468 25.98 -18.74 -1.71
CA LYS A 468 25.24 -19.51 -2.70
C LYS A 468 23.86 -19.95 -2.16
N ARG A 469 23.78 -20.40 -0.89
CA ARG A 469 22.49 -20.74 -0.25
C ARG A 469 21.61 -19.50 -0.09
N ILE A 470 22.16 -18.37 0.36
CA ILE A 470 21.43 -17.11 0.46
C ILE A 470 20.85 -16.70 -0.91
N THR A 471 21.69 -16.74 -1.95
CA THR A 471 21.26 -16.41 -3.32
C THR A 471 20.18 -17.36 -3.82
N SER A 472 20.34 -18.67 -3.61
CA SER A 472 19.36 -19.69 -4.03
C SER A 472 18.01 -19.51 -3.31
N ASN A 473 18.04 -19.24 -2.01
CA ASN A 473 16.83 -18.99 -1.23
C ASN A 473 16.14 -17.69 -1.69
N LEU A 474 16.90 -16.63 -1.92
CA LEU A 474 16.38 -15.37 -2.45
C LEU A 474 15.72 -15.55 -3.83
N VAL A 475 16.37 -16.26 -4.76
CA VAL A 475 15.79 -16.58 -6.08
C VAL A 475 14.50 -17.38 -5.93
N SER A 476 14.48 -18.38 -5.04
CA SER A 476 13.27 -19.19 -4.79
C SER A 476 12.09 -18.35 -4.29
N VAL A 477 12.34 -17.40 -3.38
CA VAL A 477 11.31 -16.47 -2.89
C VAL A 477 10.86 -15.51 -4.00
N LEU A 478 11.80 -14.95 -4.79
CA LEU A 478 11.50 -14.06 -5.90
C LEU A 478 10.63 -14.73 -6.97
N GLU A 479 10.93 -15.98 -7.34
CA GLU A 479 10.13 -16.75 -8.30
C GLU A 479 8.65 -16.90 -7.88
N ARG A 480 8.40 -17.03 -6.57
CA ARG A 480 7.04 -17.02 -6.04
C ARG A 480 6.42 -15.63 -6.09
N ILE A 481 7.16 -14.60 -5.69
CA ILE A 481 6.69 -13.20 -5.72
C ILE A 481 6.32 -12.77 -7.14
N TYR A 482 7.10 -13.17 -8.18
CA TYR A 482 6.74 -12.86 -9.56
C TYR A 482 5.38 -13.45 -9.96
N LYS A 483 5.08 -14.69 -9.55
CA LYS A 483 3.77 -15.29 -9.77
C LYS A 483 2.66 -14.54 -9.03
N TYR A 484 2.90 -14.12 -7.78
CA TYR A 484 1.95 -13.32 -7.01
C TYR A 484 1.67 -11.97 -7.67
N HIS A 485 2.70 -11.28 -8.10
CA HIS A 485 2.56 -10.01 -8.79
C HIS A 485 1.87 -10.14 -10.15
N ILE A 486 2.16 -11.18 -10.91
CA ILE A 486 1.48 -11.45 -12.18
C ILE A 486 -0.01 -11.72 -11.95
N ALA A 487 -0.36 -12.53 -10.97
CA ALA A 487 -1.75 -12.81 -10.63
C ALA A 487 -2.50 -11.54 -10.18
N TYR A 488 -1.83 -10.68 -9.41
CA TYR A 488 -2.39 -9.38 -9.00
C TYR A 488 -2.58 -8.45 -10.20
N ASN A 489 -1.59 -8.34 -11.09
CA ASN A 489 -1.64 -7.54 -12.31
C ASN A 489 -2.82 -7.95 -13.20
N GLU A 490 -2.99 -9.24 -13.44
CA GLU A 490 -4.11 -9.75 -14.25
C GLU A 490 -5.48 -9.49 -13.61
N SER A 491 -5.57 -9.60 -12.29
CA SER A 491 -6.78 -9.22 -11.55
C SER A 491 -7.10 -7.73 -11.69
N LEU A 492 -6.06 -6.89 -11.63
CA LEU A 492 -6.20 -5.43 -11.77
C LEU A 492 -6.60 -5.03 -13.19
N TRP A 493 -6.03 -5.71 -14.22
CA TRP A 493 -6.44 -5.51 -15.60
C TRP A 493 -7.91 -5.86 -15.83
N GLY A 494 -8.41 -6.94 -15.24
CA GLY A 494 -9.83 -7.27 -15.30
C GLY A 494 -10.75 -6.20 -14.69
N ILE A 495 -10.33 -5.55 -13.61
CA ILE A 495 -11.06 -4.43 -12.98
C ILE A 495 -11.02 -3.18 -13.90
N TYR A 496 -9.85 -2.91 -14.49
CA TYR A 496 -9.69 -1.80 -15.45
C TYR A 496 -10.56 -1.99 -16.71
N GLU A 497 -10.55 -3.18 -17.32
CA GLU A 497 -11.35 -3.52 -18.50
C GLU A 497 -12.86 -3.47 -18.22
N ALA A 498 -13.27 -3.73 -16.98
CA ALA A 498 -14.65 -3.54 -16.52
C ALA A 498 -15.04 -2.06 -16.32
N GLY A 499 -14.11 -1.10 -16.53
CA GLY A 499 -14.35 0.34 -16.38
C GLY A 499 -14.45 0.82 -14.93
N LEU A 500 -13.96 0.03 -13.95
CA LEU A 500 -14.07 0.33 -12.53
C LEU A 500 -12.92 1.20 -11.99
N LEU A 501 -11.97 1.60 -12.85
CA LEU A 501 -10.83 2.46 -12.51
C LEU A 501 -10.81 3.71 -13.41
N PRO A 502 -11.71 4.68 -13.19
CA PRO A 502 -11.86 5.85 -14.05
C PRO A 502 -10.61 6.75 -14.13
N VAL A 503 -9.70 6.71 -13.16
CA VAL A 503 -8.43 7.46 -13.22
C VAL A 503 -7.60 7.07 -14.44
N TYR A 504 -7.60 5.80 -14.83
CA TYR A 504 -6.87 5.33 -16.01
C TYR A 504 -7.61 5.66 -17.30
N THR A 505 -8.92 5.42 -17.35
CA THR A 505 -9.71 5.69 -18.56
C THR A 505 -9.83 7.18 -18.87
N ALA A 506 -9.74 8.04 -17.85
CA ALA A 506 -9.70 9.49 -17.97
C ALA A 506 -8.32 10.04 -18.36
N GLY A 507 -7.28 9.20 -18.49
CA GLY A 507 -5.96 9.58 -18.97
C GLY A 507 -5.02 10.23 -17.95
N PHE A 508 -5.34 10.17 -16.64
CA PHE A 508 -4.45 10.69 -15.59
C PHE A 508 -3.18 9.87 -15.47
N ILE A 509 -3.25 8.59 -15.74
CA ILE A 509 -2.13 7.66 -15.81
C ILE A 509 -2.51 6.47 -16.71
N HIS A 510 -1.50 5.77 -17.24
CA HIS A 510 -1.67 4.50 -17.93
C HIS A 510 -1.20 3.35 -17.04
N LEU A 511 -1.94 2.24 -17.02
CA LEU A 511 -1.61 1.09 -16.18
C LEU A 511 -0.22 0.51 -16.49
N ASP A 512 0.23 0.62 -17.74
CA ASP A 512 1.57 0.20 -18.19
C ASP A 512 2.73 1.02 -17.60
N LYS A 513 2.45 2.19 -17.04
CA LYS A 513 3.45 3.08 -16.42
C LYS A 513 3.73 2.75 -14.95
N GLN A 514 3.00 1.79 -14.40
CA GLN A 514 3.17 1.39 -12.99
C GLN A 514 3.94 0.08 -12.87
N TYR A 515 4.76 0.02 -11.82
CA TYR A 515 5.59 -1.12 -11.49
C TYR A 515 4.87 -2.15 -10.61
N LEU A 516 5.41 -3.34 -10.59
CA LEU A 516 5.19 -4.37 -9.58
C LEU A 516 6.43 -4.35 -8.68
N THR A 517 6.27 -3.85 -7.46
CA THR A 517 7.41 -3.47 -6.63
C THR A 517 7.81 -4.60 -5.68
N ILE A 518 9.09 -4.94 -5.70
CA ILE A 518 9.72 -5.83 -4.74
C ILE A 518 10.39 -4.97 -3.67
N GLY A 519 9.83 -4.99 -2.47
CA GLY A 519 10.36 -4.31 -1.30
C GLY A 519 11.43 -5.15 -0.61
N LEU A 520 12.39 -4.48 0.01
CA LEU A 520 13.42 -5.10 0.84
C LEU A 520 13.41 -4.45 2.22
N ASN A 521 13.45 -5.27 3.28
CA ASN A 521 13.54 -4.81 4.66
C ASN A 521 14.44 -5.75 5.48
N GLY A 522 15.15 -5.22 6.47
CA GLY A 522 16.00 -6.01 7.35
C GLY A 522 17.39 -6.35 6.77
N LEU A 523 17.90 -5.56 5.82
CA LEU A 523 19.24 -5.77 5.22
C LEU A 523 20.38 -5.67 6.26
N ASN A 524 20.34 -4.63 7.10
CA ASN A 524 21.33 -4.47 8.19
C ASN A 524 21.28 -5.66 9.13
N GLN A 525 20.08 -6.10 9.53
CA GLN A 525 19.91 -7.22 10.46
C GLN A 525 20.42 -8.53 9.88
N ALA A 526 20.18 -8.76 8.59
CA ALA A 526 20.73 -9.90 7.88
C ALA A 526 22.28 -9.91 7.85
N ALA A 527 22.90 -8.75 7.62
CA ALA A 527 24.35 -8.61 7.65
C ALA A 527 24.92 -8.78 9.07
N GLU A 528 24.29 -8.14 10.06
CA GLU A 528 24.69 -8.26 11.48
C GLU A 528 24.57 -9.70 12.02
N PHE A 529 23.60 -10.47 11.55
CA PHE A 529 23.49 -11.90 11.87
C PHE A 529 24.72 -12.69 11.39
N LEU A 530 25.27 -12.34 10.26
CA LEU A 530 26.50 -12.93 9.70
C LEU A 530 27.78 -12.39 10.34
N GLY A 531 27.68 -11.49 11.33
CA GLY A 531 28.83 -10.85 11.97
C GLY A 531 29.45 -9.70 11.18
N ILE A 532 28.76 -9.22 10.13
CA ILE A 532 29.24 -8.12 9.26
C ILE A 532 28.84 -6.78 9.91
N ASP A 533 29.80 -5.90 10.08
CA ASP A 533 29.56 -4.54 10.56
C ASP A 533 28.96 -3.65 9.45
N CYS A 534 27.78 -3.08 9.69
CA CYS A 534 27.02 -2.28 8.73
C CYS A 534 27.59 -0.86 8.56
N THR A 535 28.87 -0.75 8.22
CA THR A 535 29.58 0.51 7.94
C THR A 535 30.10 0.54 6.50
N ASP A 536 30.81 1.62 6.12
CA ASP A 536 31.42 1.74 4.81
C ASP A 536 32.68 0.83 4.69
N ASN A 537 32.47 -0.47 4.69
CA ASN A 537 33.50 -1.49 4.54
C ASN A 537 33.19 -2.46 3.39
N GLU A 538 34.22 -3.13 2.89
CA GLU A 538 34.11 -3.99 1.71
C GLU A 538 33.24 -5.23 1.93
N GLU A 539 33.16 -5.75 3.15
CA GLU A 539 32.33 -6.92 3.45
C GLU A 539 30.85 -6.58 3.39
N TYR A 540 30.46 -5.43 3.99
CA TYR A 540 29.09 -4.96 3.94
C TYR A 540 28.67 -4.56 2.53
N LYS A 541 29.54 -3.87 1.79
CA LYS A 541 29.32 -3.57 0.36
C LYS A 541 29.10 -4.84 -0.45
N HIS A 542 29.91 -5.87 -0.19
CA HIS A 542 29.81 -7.14 -0.91
C HIS A 542 28.45 -7.82 -0.70
N ILE A 543 27.98 -7.95 0.55
CA ILE A 543 26.67 -8.60 0.83
C ILE A 543 25.51 -7.76 0.28
N CYS A 544 25.58 -6.44 0.37
CA CYS A 544 24.60 -5.55 -0.24
C CYS A 544 24.56 -5.74 -1.77
N GLN A 545 25.71 -5.76 -2.42
CA GLN A 545 25.84 -5.97 -3.86
C GLN A 545 25.33 -7.37 -4.27
N LEU A 546 25.60 -8.40 -3.49
CA LEU A 546 25.11 -9.74 -3.75
C LEU A 546 23.58 -9.77 -3.81
N ILE A 547 22.92 -9.21 -2.79
CA ILE A 547 21.46 -9.17 -2.70
C ILE A 547 20.86 -8.30 -3.81
N PHE A 548 21.34 -7.06 -3.96
CA PHE A 548 20.78 -6.13 -4.95
C PHE A 548 21.00 -6.58 -6.39
N ARG A 549 22.17 -7.13 -6.71
CA ARG A 549 22.46 -7.68 -8.03
C ARG A 549 21.54 -8.86 -8.33
N THR A 550 21.38 -9.79 -7.40
CA THR A 550 20.46 -10.92 -7.56
C THR A 550 19.04 -10.46 -7.87
N VAL A 551 18.50 -9.53 -7.07
CA VAL A 551 17.14 -9.00 -7.30
C VAL A 551 17.06 -8.27 -8.64
N LYS A 552 18.07 -7.46 -9.00
CA LYS A 552 18.10 -6.72 -10.27
C LYS A 552 18.12 -7.66 -11.48
N GLU A 553 18.94 -8.68 -11.47
CA GLU A 553 19.05 -9.67 -12.55
C GLU A 553 17.74 -10.45 -12.72
N GLN A 554 17.13 -10.87 -11.62
CA GLN A 554 15.84 -11.56 -11.64
C GLN A 554 14.72 -10.65 -12.14
N ASN A 555 14.64 -9.39 -11.70
CA ASN A 555 13.67 -8.42 -12.21
C ASN A 555 13.82 -8.22 -13.73
N GLN A 556 15.06 -8.08 -14.22
CA GLN A 556 15.32 -7.92 -15.65
C GLN A 556 14.88 -9.14 -16.47
N ALA A 557 15.10 -10.35 -15.95
CA ALA A 557 14.70 -11.60 -16.60
C ALA A 557 13.17 -11.77 -16.69
N HIS A 558 12.42 -11.19 -15.72
CA HIS A 558 10.98 -11.33 -15.63
C HIS A 558 10.20 -10.13 -16.21
N ASN A 559 10.88 -9.04 -16.59
CA ASN A 559 10.25 -7.91 -17.28
C ASN A 559 9.79 -8.33 -18.68
N GLY A 560 8.60 -7.87 -19.08
CA GLY A 560 8.06 -8.20 -20.39
C GLY A 560 6.57 -8.04 -20.49
N LYS A 561 5.90 -9.03 -21.05
CA LYS A 561 4.44 -9.08 -21.18
C LYS A 561 3.91 -10.44 -20.76
N PHE A 562 2.79 -10.43 -20.08
CA PHE A 562 1.99 -11.62 -19.77
C PHE A 562 0.56 -11.40 -20.26
N ASN A 563 0.00 -12.32 -21.05
CA ASN A 563 -1.31 -12.17 -21.71
C ASN A 563 -1.49 -10.85 -22.50
N GLY A 564 -0.41 -10.27 -22.99
CA GLY A 564 -0.43 -8.97 -23.69
C GLY A 564 -0.22 -7.74 -22.78
N HIS A 565 -0.36 -7.88 -21.47
CA HIS A 565 -0.21 -6.82 -20.49
C HIS A 565 1.25 -6.62 -20.11
N VAL A 566 1.68 -5.37 -19.98
CA VAL A 566 3.05 -5.01 -19.60
C VAL A 566 3.29 -5.35 -18.13
N ILE A 567 4.40 -6.01 -17.89
CA ILE A 567 4.92 -6.37 -16.57
C ILE A 567 6.31 -5.75 -16.41
N THR A 568 6.44 -4.86 -15.45
CA THR A 568 7.71 -4.21 -15.13
C THR A 568 7.92 -4.27 -13.63
N PHE A 569 9.04 -4.87 -13.22
CA PHE A 569 9.44 -4.95 -11.82
C PHE A 569 10.45 -3.85 -11.48
N ASN A 570 10.32 -3.30 -10.27
CA ASN A 570 11.35 -2.48 -9.64
C ASN A 570 11.65 -2.98 -8.23
N THR A 571 12.71 -2.46 -7.64
CA THR A 571 13.13 -2.79 -6.28
C THR A 571 13.18 -1.52 -5.45
N GLU A 572 12.66 -1.58 -4.24
CA GLU A 572 12.66 -0.47 -3.29
C GLU A 572 13.02 -0.93 -1.88
N GLN A 573 13.80 -0.13 -1.18
CA GLN A 573 13.84 -0.18 0.27
C GLN A 573 12.65 0.62 0.79
N VAL A 574 11.53 -0.06 1.03
CA VAL A 574 10.27 0.59 1.39
C VAL A 574 10.38 1.23 2.77
N PRO A 575 10.18 2.55 2.91
CA PRO A 575 10.17 3.21 4.21
C PRO A 575 8.84 2.91 4.90
N ALA A 576 8.79 1.80 5.62
CA ALA A 576 7.59 1.30 6.28
C ALA A 576 7.91 1.05 7.77
N GLU A 577 7.80 2.09 8.59
CA GLU A 577 8.15 2.05 10.00
C GLU A 577 7.33 0.99 10.77
N SER A 578 6.03 0.85 10.44
CA SER A 578 5.18 -0.16 11.05
C SER A 578 5.62 -1.58 10.67
N LEU A 579 6.03 -1.82 9.41
CA LEU A 579 6.57 -3.11 8.99
C LEU A 579 7.91 -3.41 9.65
N ALA A 580 8.76 -2.39 9.83
CA ALA A 580 10.04 -2.52 10.50
C ALA A 580 9.87 -3.05 11.94
N ALA A 581 8.91 -2.52 12.68
CA ALA A 581 8.55 -2.99 14.02
C ALA A 581 7.91 -4.38 14.00
N LYS A 582 7.03 -4.66 13.05
CA LYS A 582 6.39 -5.96 12.87
C LYS A 582 7.40 -7.06 12.58
N ASN A 583 8.29 -6.86 11.60
CA ASN A 583 9.31 -7.85 11.26
C ASN A 583 10.20 -8.18 12.47
N TYR A 584 10.62 -7.17 13.24
CA TYR A 584 11.37 -7.40 14.47
C TYR A 584 10.61 -8.28 15.46
N ASN A 585 9.33 -7.96 15.72
CA ASN A 585 8.52 -8.71 16.68
C ASN A 585 8.22 -10.14 16.20
N TRP A 586 7.85 -10.31 14.94
CA TRP A 586 7.58 -11.62 14.35
C TRP A 586 8.80 -12.53 14.33
N ASP A 587 9.98 -11.97 14.02
CA ASP A 587 11.22 -12.75 14.04
C ASP A 587 11.59 -13.14 15.46
N LYS A 588 11.45 -12.22 16.43
CA LYS A 588 11.69 -12.49 17.85
C LYS A 588 10.76 -13.55 18.41
N GLU A 589 9.47 -13.46 18.11
CA GLU A 589 8.45 -14.43 18.54
C GLU A 589 8.68 -15.82 17.92
N ALA A 590 9.18 -15.87 16.69
CA ALA A 590 9.48 -17.11 15.98
C ALA A 590 10.88 -17.68 16.30
N GLY A 591 11.65 -17.07 17.21
CA GLY A 591 12.96 -17.56 17.64
C GLY A 591 14.10 -17.26 16.67
N TYR A 592 13.91 -16.33 15.73
CA TYR A 592 15.00 -15.80 14.91
C TYR A 592 15.85 -14.82 15.72
N TRP A 593 17.11 -14.72 15.36
CA TRP A 593 17.97 -13.69 15.93
C TRP A 593 17.47 -12.30 15.52
N VAL A 594 17.44 -11.38 16.48
CA VAL A 594 17.15 -9.96 16.29
C VAL A 594 18.17 -9.13 17.06
N PRO A 595 18.51 -7.89 16.60
CA PRO A 595 19.45 -7.03 17.31
C PRO A 595 18.89 -6.60 18.68
N GLU A 596 19.79 -6.37 19.64
CA GLU A 596 19.42 -5.93 20.99
C GLU A 596 19.36 -4.39 21.10
N ASP A 597 20.07 -3.67 20.22
CA ASP A 597 20.22 -2.21 20.24
C ASP A 597 19.07 -1.45 19.58
N THR A 598 18.18 -2.16 18.88
CA THR A 598 16.99 -1.59 18.22
C THR A 598 15.83 -2.58 18.25
N ASN A 599 14.61 -2.06 18.16
CA ASN A 599 13.38 -2.84 17.97
C ASN A 599 12.74 -2.61 16.60
N LEU A 600 13.51 -2.06 15.64
CA LEU A 600 13.07 -1.74 14.28
C LEU A 600 14.06 -2.29 13.27
N TYR A 601 13.57 -2.84 12.16
CA TYR A 601 14.40 -3.21 11.03
C TYR A 601 14.67 -1.99 10.14
N ALA A 602 15.90 -1.87 9.68
CA ALA A 602 16.29 -0.75 8.84
C ALA A 602 15.66 -0.84 7.44
N SER A 603 15.14 0.28 6.96
CA SER A 603 14.81 0.52 5.56
C SER A 603 15.90 1.33 4.84
N TYR A 604 17.10 1.37 5.40
CA TYR A 604 18.25 2.14 4.91
C TYR A 604 19.45 1.23 4.76
N ILE A 605 20.41 1.60 3.90
CA ILE A 605 21.67 0.88 3.75
C ILE A 605 22.51 1.06 5.03
N PHE A 606 22.62 2.27 5.54
CA PHE A 606 23.34 2.56 6.78
C PHE A 606 22.38 2.96 7.90
N LYS A 607 22.68 2.59 9.14
CA LYS A 607 21.89 3.02 10.31
C LYS A 607 21.95 4.55 10.41
N PRO A 608 20.78 5.25 10.47
CA PRO A 608 20.76 6.73 10.52
C PRO A 608 21.51 7.30 11.72
N ASN A 609 21.45 6.63 12.87
CA ASN A 609 22.06 7.05 14.13
C ASN A 609 23.48 6.50 14.35
N ASP A 610 24.12 5.93 13.33
CA ASP A 610 25.49 5.47 13.44
C ASP A 610 26.46 6.66 13.30
N ASP A 611 27.03 7.09 14.42
CA ASP A 611 27.96 8.23 14.49
C ASP A 611 29.36 7.90 13.95
N ARG A 612 29.66 6.65 13.64
CA ARG A 612 30.94 6.22 13.05
C ARG A 612 31.08 6.64 11.59
N LEU A 613 29.95 6.91 10.92
CA LEU A 613 29.90 7.40 9.55
C LEU A 613 29.42 8.85 9.52
N SER A 614 30.15 9.71 8.83
CA SER A 614 29.68 11.07 8.56
C SER A 614 28.44 11.03 7.63
N ILE A 615 27.67 12.12 7.62
CA ILE A 615 26.54 12.28 6.68
C ILE A 615 27.02 12.11 5.23
N LEU A 616 28.21 12.62 4.90
CA LEU A 616 28.79 12.51 3.56
C LEU A 616 29.15 11.06 3.20
N ASP A 617 29.66 10.26 4.15
CA ASP A 617 29.95 8.85 3.92
C ASP A 617 28.68 8.02 3.74
N LYS A 618 27.58 8.39 4.42
CA LYS A 618 26.27 7.76 4.24
C LYS A 618 25.62 8.09 2.88
N ILE A 619 25.99 9.22 2.26
CA ILE A 619 25.45 9.67 0.96
C ILE A 619 26.29 9.11 -0.21
N ARG A 620 27.61 8.96 -0.04
CA ARG A 620 28.51 8.38 -1.06
C ARG A 620 28.25 6.90 -1.29
#